data_43ee001713c5cbf7d0283e32c9933723
#
_entry.id   43ee001713c5cbf7d0283e32c9933723
#
_cell.length_a   1.000
_cell.length_b   1.000
_cell.length_c   1.000
_cell.angle_alpha   90.00
_cell.angle_beta   90.00
_cell.angle_gamma   90.00
#
_symmetry.space_group_name_H-M   'P 1'
#
loop_
_entity.id
_entity.type
_entity.pdbx_description
1 polymer ?
#
loop_
_entity_poly.entity_id
_entity_poly.type
_entity_poly.pdbx_seq_one_letter_code
_entity_poly.pdbx_strand_id
1 'polypeptide(L)'
;MPKCTDEAVEFGRVGRRVVEAAFNGGDIVSDGGVLLLKRVDERLGLTRAAALALGDERRGASVQHSVRSLLAQRIYGLCLGWSDVCDHNVLRNDLLMQTAVGRAEPLGSAPTLSRLETGATPAHAAALHEVLMQQFIASHAKAPKELVLDVDATHVPLHGDQERGHFHAYYDNYCYLPLYVFAGQDMLACVLRPSDRDPASVVSALIKRLLVPLRRAWPKTKIIVRADSGFCRPRVLQRLERWGVSYIIGLQKNSRLNEQVALAELALAEQYVARQTKQRMFGEFEYAARTWDKERRVIARLEHGE
;
A
#
# COMPACT_ATOMS: atom_id res chain seq x y z
N MET A 1 -0.37 -12.44 42.56
CA MET A 1 0.99 -12.25 42.05
C MET A 1 1.94 -12.15 43.23
N PRO A 2 3.07 -12.88 43.27
CA PRO A 2 4.05 -12.68 44.33
C PRO A 2 4.55 -11.24 44.27
N LYS A 3 4.61 -10.56 45.41
CA LYS A 3 5.24 -9.24 45.50
C LYS A 3 6.73 -9.43 45.19
N CYS A 4 7.23 -8.75 44.15
CA CYS A 4 8.67 -8.58 43.96
C CYS A 4 9.22 -7.96 45.24
N THR A 5 10.17 -8.59 45.87
CA THR A 5 10.92 -8.04 47.00
C THR A 5 11.93 -7.04 46.43
N ASP A 6 12.00 -5.84 47.01
CA ASP A 6 12.98 -4.81 46.63
C ASP A 6 14.43 -5.18 47.03
N GLU A 7 14.66 -6.43 47.42
CA GLU A 7 15.97 -6.90 47.86
C GLU A 7 16.89 -7.13 46.63
N ALA A 8 18.02 -6.47 46.64
CA ALA A 8 19.07 -6.67 45.65
C ALA A 8 19.77 -8.03 45.89
N VAL A 9 19.99 -8.77 44.84
CA VAL A 9 20.73 -10.04 44.84
C VAL A 9 22.18 -9.74 44.44
N GLU A 10 23.12 -10.04 45.32
CA GLU A 10 24.55 -9.91 45.08
C GLU A 10 25.07 -11.08 44.23
N PHE A 11 25.73 -10.78 43.11
CA PHE A 11 26.35 -11.78 42.21
C PHE A 11 27.87 -11.82 42.33
N GLY A 12 28.42 -11.24 43.41
CA GLY A 12 29.85 -11.24 43.71
C GLY A 12 30.57 -10.03 43.16
N ARG A 13 31.91 -10.15 42.99
CA ARG A 13 32.79 -9.03 42.58
C ARG A 13 33.57 -9.35 41.33
N VAL A 14 33.70 -8.34 40.47
CA VAL A 14 34.61 -8.36 39.32
C VAL A 14 35.64 -7.23 39.54
N GLY A 15 36.80 -7.59 40.09
CA GLY A 15 37.80 -6.60 40.51
C GLY A 15 37.28 -5.75 41.68
N ARG A 16 37.20 -4.42 41.48
CA ARG A 16 36.65 -3.49 42.48
C ARG A 16 35.12 -3.27 42.39
N ARG A 17 34.46 -3.85 41.38
CA ARG A 17 33.02 -3.66 41.16
C ARG A 17 32.23 -4.74 41.87
N VAL A 18 31.26 -4.33 42.67
CA VAL A 18 30.19 -5.22 43.19
C VAL A 18 29.13 -5.36 42.09
N VAL A 19 28.68 -6.56 41.82
CA VAL A 19 27.60 -6.85 40.85
C VAL A 19 26.35 -7.20 41.63
N GLU A 20 25.36 -6.34 41.52
CA GLU A 20 24.04 -6.51 42.15
C GLU A 20 22.95 -6.47 41.07
N ALA A 21 21.88 -7.22 41.28
CA ALA A 21 20.66 -7.13 40.52
C ALA A 21 19.46 -6.92 41.43
N ALA A 22 18.59 -6.03 41.06
CA ALA A 22 17.35 -5.78 41.79
C ALA A 22 16.17 -5.72 40.79
N PHE A 23 15.00 -6.16 41.20
CA PHE A 23 13.77 -6.13 40.40
C PHE A 23 12.93 -4.88 40.74
N ASN A 24 13.56 -3.73 40.81
CA ASN A 24 12.97 -2.44 41.18
C ASN A 24 12.89 -1.44 40.02
N GLY A 25 13.13 -1.88 38.77
CA GLY A 25 13.15 -1.04 37.60
C GLY A 25 11.77 -0.54 37.12
N GLY A 26 10.68 -0.96 37.80
CA GLY A 26 9.32 -0.64 37.38
C GLY A 26 8.90 -1.36 36.09
N ASP A 27 7.84 -0.88 35.48
CA ASP A 27 7.33 -1.44 34.22
C ASP A 27 8.18 -0.97 33.03
N ILE A 28 8.77 -1.92 32.31
CA ILE A 28 9.59 -1.65 31.13
C ILE A 28 8.78 -1.97 29.89
N VAL A 29 8.79 -1.06 28.92
CA VAL A 29 8.15 -1.23 27.60
C VAL A 29 9.17 -0.97 26.48
N SER A 30 9.13 -1.77 25.42
CA SER A 30 10.09 -1.70 24.32
C SER A 30 9.73 -0.67 23.24
N ASP A 31 8.43 -0.48 22.99
CA ASP A 31 7.91 0.21 21.82
C ASP A 31 7.39 1.64 22.11
N GLY A 32 8.23 2.47 22.75
CA GLY A 32 7.89 3.83 23.15
C GLY A 32 7.35 4.71 22.00
N GLY A 33 7.73 4.41 20.75
CA GLY A 33 7.25 5.07 19.55
C GLY A 33 5.73 4.97 19.31
N VAL A 34 5.04 4.01 19.95
CA VAL A 34 3.58 3.85 19.80
C VAL A 34 2.79 5.10 20.22
N LEU A 35 3.31 5.88 21.19
CA LEU A 35 2.67 7.12 21.63
C LEU A 35 2.70 8.20 20.53
N LEU A 36 3.72 8.20 19.67
CA LEU A 36 3.75 9.07 18.48
C LEU A 36 2.69 8.65 17.47
N LEU A 37 2.53 7.34 17.24
CA LEU A 37 1.47 6.81 16.36
C LEU A 37 0.09 7.21 16.88
N LYS A 38 -0.16 7.08 18.18
CA LYS A 38 -1.40 7.57 18.82
C LYS A 38 -1.65 9.05 18.51
N ARG A 39 -0.64 9.91 18.68
CA ARG A 39 -0.77 11.34 18.41
C ARG A 39 -1.07 11.64 16.96
N VAL A 40 -0.44 10.92 16.04
CA VAL A 40 -0.73 11.02 14.60
C VAL A 40 -2.16 10.60 14.32
N ASP A 41 -2.60 9.46 14.86
CA ASP A 41 -3.97 8.97 14.68
C ASP A 41 -5.02 9.91 15.29
N GLU A 42 -4.77 10.47 16.47
CA GLU A 42 -5.65 11.49 17.08
C GLU A 42 -5.83 12.72 16.18
N ARG A 43 -4.76 13.14 15.50
CA ARG A 43 -4.78 14.28 14.57
C ARG A 43 -5.47 13.93 13.26
N LEU A 44 -5.23 12.76 12.69
CA LEU A 44 -5.83 12.30 11.44
C LEU A 44 -7.25 11.78 11.62
N GLY A 45 -7.55 11.21 12.78
CA GLY A 45 -8.80 10.51 13.04
C GLY A 45 -8.95 9.21 12.24
N LEU A 46 -7.85 8.60 11.78
CA LEU A 46 -7.85 7.47 10.84
C LEU A 46 -8.57 6.25 11.40
N THR A 47 -8.18 5.78 12.60
CA THR A 47 -8.81 4.60 13.21
C THR A 47 -10.28 4.84 13.54
N ARG A 48 -10.64 6.08 13.90
CA ARG A 48 -12.02 6.47 14.14
C ARG A 48 -12.84 6.42 12.84
N ALA A 49 -12.33 7.00 11.76
CA ALA A 49 -13.01 7.00 10.46
C ALA A 49 -13.14 5.57 9.91
N ALA A 50 -12.09 4.76 10.01
CA ALA A 50 -12.11 3.36 9.61
C ALA A 50 -13.11 2.54 10.41
N ALA A 51 -13.19 2.72 11.73
CA ALA A 51 -14.15 2.01 12.57
C ALA A 51 -15.60 2.40 12.24
N LEU A 52 -15.86 3.67 11.96
CA LEU A 52 -17.19 4.12 11.51
C LEU A 52 -17.56 3.52 10.14
N ALA A 53 -16.60 3.43 9.24
CA ALA A 53 -16.81 2.88 7.90
C ALA A 53 -17.08 1.36 7.92
N LEU A 54 -16.44 0.63 8.83
CA LEU A 54 -16.66 -0.82 9.00
C LEU A 54 -17.99 -1.11 9.74
N GLY A 55 -18.41 -0.21 10.63
CA GLY A 55 -19.52 -0.49 11.52
C GLY A 55 -19.22 -1.55 12.58
N ASP A 56 -20.20 -1.90 13.38
CA ASP A 56 -20.12 -2.99 14.37
C ASP A 56 -21.49 -3.64 14.48
N GLU A 57 -21.65 -4.80 13.86
CA GLU A 57 -22.90 -5.58 13.89
C GLU A 57 -23.01 -6.54 15.07
N ARG A 58 -21.98 -6.57 15.93
CA ARG A 58 -21.97 -7.44 17.11
C ARG A 58 -22.97 -6.97 18.17
N ARG A 59 -23.52 -7.91 18.93
CA ARG A 59 -24.45 -7.61 20.03
C ARG A 59 -23.71 -6.82 21.12
N GLY A 60 -24.15 -5.60 21.41
CA GLY A 60 -23.47 -4.66 22.31
C GLY A 60 -23.10 -5.23 23.68
N ALA A 61 -23.97 -6.03 24.30
CA ALA A 61 -23.73 -6.63 25.60
C ALA A 61 -22.54 -7.63 25.64
N SER A 62 -22.12 -8.17 24.50
CA SER A 62 -20.99 -9.13 24.40
C SER A 62 -19.70 -8.50 23.86
N VAL A 63 -19.69 -7.20 23.55
CA VAL A 63 -18.54 -6.51 22.96
C VAL A 63 -17.59 -6.04 24.05
N GLN A 64 -16.49 -6.76 24.26
CA GLN A 64 -15.39 -6.35 25.16
C GLN A 64 -14.46 -5.32 24.51
N HIS A 65 -14.23 -5.43 23.20
CA HIS A 65 -13.34 -4.56 22.42
C HIS A 65 -14.10 -3.93 21.27
N SER A 66 -14.15 -2.60 21.22
CA SER A 66 -14.75 -1.88 20.09
C SER A 66 -13.94 -2.12 18.79
N VAL A 67 -14.57 -2.00 17.63
CA VAL A 67 -13.87 -2.08 16.32
C VAL A 67 -12.72 -1.07 16.28
N ARG A 68 -12.93 0.15 16.80
CA ARG A 68 -11.87 1.16 16.87
C ARG A 68 -10.66 0.70 17.67
N SER A 69 -10.87 0.09 18.87
CA SER A 69 -9.74 -0.37 19.69
C SER A 69 -8.98 -1.52 19.02
N LEU A 70 -9.69 -2.43 18.34
CA LEU A 70 -9.07 -3.53 17.59
C LEU A 70 -8.28 -3.02 16.39
N LEU A 71 -8.82 -2.05 15.64
CA LEU A 71 -8.11 -1.41 14.53
C LEU A 71 -6.87 -0.65 15.01
N ALA A 72 -6.98 0.15 16.07
CA ALA A 72 -5.85 0.87 16.62
C ALA A 72 -4.75 -0.10 17.07
N GLN A 73 -5.11 -1.15 17.83
CA GLN A 73 -4.17 -2.19 18.25
C GLN A 73 -3.46 -2.82 17.05
N ARG A 74 -4.21 -3.19 16.00
CA ARG A 74 -3.65 -3.87 14.82
C ARG A 74 -2.76 -2.94 13.99
N ILE A 75 -3.23 -1.74 13.71
CA ILE A 75 -2.50 -0.74 12.92
C ILE A 75 -1.22 -0.30 13.64
N TYR A 76 -1.30 -0.03 14.94
CA TYR A 76 -0.11 0.36 15.71
C TYR A 76 0.90 -0.80 15.77
N GLY A 77 0.44 -2.04 15.97
CA GLY A 77 1.31 -3.22 15.91
C GLY A 77 2.04 -3.35 14.58
N LEU A 78 1.32 -3.21 13.46
CA LEU A 78 1.93 -3.24 12.12
C LEU A 78 2.97 -2.11 11.93
N CYS A 79 2.69 -0.89 12.38
CA CYS A 79 3.62 0.22 12.30
C CYS A 79 4.88 0.01 13.15
N LEU A 80 4.80 -0.77 14.22
CA LEU A 80 5.93 -1.15 15.07
C LEU A 80 6.69 -2.39 14.57
N GLY A 81 6.24 -3.00 13.46
CA GLY A 81 6.87 -4.18 12.88
C GLY A 81 6.27 -5.53 13.32
N TRP A 82 5.24 -5.53 14.15
CA TRP A 82 4.53 -6.73 14.59
C TRP A 82 3.51 -7.16 13.53
N SER A 83 3.97 -7.87 12.52
CA SER A 83 3.15 -8.24 11.35
C SER A 83 2.21 -9.41 11.63
N ASP A 84 2.59 -10.34 12.49
CA ASP A 84 1.78 -11.51 12.82
C ASP A 84 0.68 -11.17 13.83
N VAL A 85 -0.52 -11.70 13.58
CA VAL A 85 -1.64 -11.57 14.53
C VAL A 85 -1.32 -12.27 15.84
N CYS A 86 -0.52 -13.36 15.84
CA CYS A 86 -0.13 -14.09 17.04
C CYS A 86 0.68 -13.26 18.03
N ASP A 87 1.46 -12.28 17.56
CA ASP A 87 2.24 -11.36 18.40
C ASP A 87 1.34 -10.58 19.37
N HIS A 88 0.10 -10.34 18.97
CA HIS A 88 -0.87 -9.65 19.81
C HIS A 88 -1.28 -10.42 21.08
N ASN A 89 -0.96 -11.71 21.21
CA ASN A 89 -1.15 -12.43 22.47
C ASN A 89 -0.18 -11.93 23.57
N VAL A 90 0.98 -11.40 23.20
CA VAL A 90 1.94 -10.73 24.08
C VAL A 90 1.62 -9.25 24.19
N LEU A 91 1.52 -8.56 23.06
CA LEU A 91 1.27 -7.11 22.98
C LEU A 91 0.00 -6.65 23.71
N ARG A 92 -1.01 -7.52 23.81
CA ARG A 92 -2.26 -7.19 24.53
C ARG A 92 -2.06 -6.84 26.01
N ASN A 93 -0.96 -7.27 26.60
CA ASN A 93 -0.62 -7.03 28.00
C ASN A 93 0.44 -5.92 28.16
N ASP A 94 0.98 -5.39 27.05
CA ASP A 94 1.92 -4.28 27.09
C ASP A 94 1.21 -2.99 27.53
N LEU A 95 1.71 -2.38 28.59
CA LEU A 95 1.08 -1.20 29.21
C LEU A 95 1.07 0.02 28.28
N LEU A 96 2.11 0.14 27.45
CA LEU A 96 2.22 1.28 26.55
C LEU A 96 1.30 1.13 25.34
N MET A 97 1.16 -0.09 24.82
CA MET A 97 0.18 -0.41 23.78
C MET A 97 -1.26 -0.21 24.30
N GLN A 98 -1.56 -0.64 25.51
CA GLN A 98 -2.84 -0.39 26.18
C GLN A 98 -3.12 1.12 26.29
N THR A 99 -2.14 1.88 26.74
CA THR A 99 -2.22 3.35 26.85
C THR A 99 -2.43 3.99 25.48
N ALA A 100 -1.73 3.53 24.46
CA ALA A 100 -1.89 4.04 23.08
C ALA A 100 -3.28 3.77 22.52
N VAL A 101 -3.82 2.58 22.74
CA VAL A 101 -5.19 2.19 22.35
C VAL A 101 -6.26 2.87 23.21
N GLY A 102 -5.89 3.35 24.41
CA GLY A 102 -6.80 4.02 25.35
C GLY A 102 -7.58 3.02 26.23
N ARG A 103 -6.93 1.94 26.68
CA ARG A 103 -7.53 0.94 27.56
C ARG A 103 -6.58 0.64 28.71
N ALA A 104 -7.16 0.37 29.89
CA ALA A 104 -6.43 -0.05 31.08
C ALA A 104 -6.40 -1.59 31.24
N GLU A 105 -7.28 -2.32 30.55
CA GLU A 105 -7.38 -3.77 30.59
C GLU A 105 -6.65 -4.39 29.37
N PRO A 106 -6.39 -5.72 29.41
CA PRO A 106 -5.80 -6.41 28.28
C PRO A 106 -6.54 -6.14 26.96
N LEU A 107 -5.78 -5.93 25.89
CA LEU A 107 -6.31 -5.69 24.56
C LEU A 107 -6.84 -6.96 23.90
N GLY A 108 -7.32 -6.87 22.67
CA GLY A 108 -7.82 -8.00 21.91
C GLY A 108 -6.78 -9.10 21.73
N SER A 109 -7.17 -10.36 21.93
CA SER A 109 -6.32 -11.51 21.64
C SER A 109 -6.17 -11.76 20.14
N ALA A 110 -5.16 -12.55 19.74
CA ALA A 110 -4.97 -12.97 18.35
C ALA A 110 -6.25 -13.54 17.70
N PRO A 111 -7.01 -14.47 18.35
CA PRO A 111 -8.29 -14.92 17.80
C PRO A 111 -9.35 -13.83 17.64
N THR A 112 -9.31 -12.78 18.46
CA THR A 112 -10.26 -11.66 18.34
C THR A 112 -9.92 -10.78 17.15
N LEU A 113 -8.64 -10.49 16.93
CA LEU A 113 -8.15 -9.75 15.75
C LEU A 113 -8.35 -10.56 14.46
N SER A 114 -8.04 -11.86 14.48
CA SER A 114 -8.27 -12.76 13.35
C SER A 114 -9.74 -12.77 12.92
N ARG A 115 -10.68 -12.81 13.87
CA ARG A 115 -12.13 -12.71 13.56
C ARG A 115 -12.51 -11.37 12.94
N LEU A 116 -11.87 -10.26 13.35
CA LEU A 116 -12.07 -8.96 12.70
C LEU A 116 -11.58 -8.98 11.25
N GLU A 117 -10.38 -9.52 11.01
CA GLU A 117 -9.77 -9.57 9.66
C GLU A 117 -10.53 -10.54 8.74
N THR A 118 -10.82 -11.76 9.20
CA THR A 118 -11.53 -12.77 8.40
C THR A 118 -13.01 -12.44 8.17
N GLY A 119 -13.60 -11.64 9.04
CA GLY A 119 -14.96 -11.12 8.85
C GLY A 119 -15.05 -9.95 7.86
N ALA A 120 -13.91 -9.46 7.33
CA ALA A 120 -13.92 -8.38 6.38
C ALA A 120 -14.54 -8.80 5.04
N THR A 121 -15.38 -7.94 4.50
CA THR A 121 -16.10 -8.15 3.23
C THR A 121 -15.55 -7.23 2.13
N PRO A 122 -15.86 -7.48 0.84
CA PRO A 122 -15.55 -6.52 -0.23
C PRO A 122 -16.17 -5.14 -0.01
N ALA A 123 -17.32 -5.05 0.68
CA ALA A 123 -17.93 -3.78 1.05
C ALA A 123 -17.11 -3.03 2.09
N HIS A 124 -16.56 -3.74 3.07
CA HIS A 124 -15.64 -3.16 4.07
C HIS A 124 -14.36 -2.64 3.40
N ALA A 125 -13.73 -3.42 2.52
CA ALA A 125 -12.57 -2.95 1.75
C ALA A 125 -12.89 -1.69 0.94
N ALA A 126 -14.07 -1.67 0.35
CA ALA A 126 -14.56 -0.53 -0.40
C ALA A 126 -14.76 0.71 0.49
N ALA A 127 -15.29 0.55 1.69
CA ALA A 127 -15.47 1.65 2.65
C ALA A 127 -14.13 2.17 3.18
N LEU A 128 -13.15 1.29 3.41
CA LEU A 128 -11.80 1.69 3.80
C LEU A 128 -11.07 2.48 2.70
N HIS A 129 -11.25 2.12 1.41
CA HIS A 129 -10.73 2.94 0.31
C HIS A 129 -11.31 4.36 0.31
N GLU A 130 -12.60 4.50 0.65
CA GLU A 130 -13.20 5.82 0.79
C GLU A 130 -12.57 6.62 1.93
N VAL A 131 -12.30 5.98 3.08
CA VAL A 131 -11.58 6.62 4.18
C VAL A 131 -10.20 7.09 3.75
N LEU A 132 -9.41 6.24 3.07
CA LEU A 132 -8.08 6.63 2.56
C LEU A 132 -8.18 7.81 1.59
N MET A 133 -9.16 7.79 0.70
CA MET A 133 -9.40 8.88 -0.25
C MET A 133 -9.76 10.20 0.46
N GLN A 134 -10.62 10.16 1.48
CA GLN A 134 -10.97 11.35 2.25
C GLN A 134 -9.76 11.90 3.02
N GLN A 135 -8.94 11.04 3.61
CA GLN A 135 -7.69 11.44 4.27
C GLN A 135 -6.73 12.10 3.27
N PHE A 136 -6.57 11.51 2.09
CA PHE A 136 -5.75 12.07 1.03
C PHE A 136 -6.23 13.45 0.58
N ILE A 137 -7.53 13.62 0.35
CA ILE A 137 -8.09 14.91 -0.05
C ILE A 137 -7.90 15.95 1.08
N ALA A 138 -8.14 15.55 2.34
CA ALA A 138 -8.01 16.41 3.50
C ALA A 138 -6.56 16.83 3.82
N SER A 139 -5.57 16.03 3.42
CA SER A 139 -4.15 16.35 3.59
C SER A 139 -3.67 17.51 2.72
N HIS A 140 -4.43 17.87 1.69
CA HIS A 140 -4.09 18.92 0.74
C HIS A 140 -4.75 20.25 1.11
N ALA A 141 -3.96 21.25 1.47
CA ALA A 141 -4.48 22.60 1.75
C ALA A 141 -5.10 23.28 0.50
N LYS A 142 -4.68 22.87 -0.70
CA LYS A 142 -5.18 23.40 -1.99
C LYS A 142 -5.25 22.27 -3.01
N ALA A 143 -6.21 22.38 -3.93
CA ALA A 143 -6.29 21.48 -5.07
C ALA A 143 -4.97 21.46 -5.89
N PRO A 144 -4.36 20.32 -6.15
CA PRO A 144 -3.18 20.25 -7.00
C PRO A 144 -3.56 20.59 -8.45
N LYS A 145 -2.62 21.20 -9.20
CA LYS A 145 -2.82 21.47 -10.64
C LYS A 145 -2.88 20.17 -11.44
N GLU A 146 -2.00 19.24 -11.11
CA GLU A 146 -1.91 17.90 -11.70
C GLU A 146 -1.84 16.85 -10.60
N LEU A 147 -2.45 15.69 -10.85
CA LEU A 147 -2.42 14.53 -9.97
C LEU A 147 -2.08 13.30 -10.79
N VAL A 148 -0.96 12.66 -10.47
CA VAL A 148 -0.57 11.38 -11.09
C VAL A 148 -1.07 10.25 -10.21
N LEU A 149 -1.80 9.33 -10.82
CA LEU A 149 -2.24 8.08 -10.22
C LEU A 149 -1.38 6.95 -10.78
N ASP A 150 -0.49 6.44 -9.96
CA ASP A 150 0.36 5.30 -10.28
C ASP A 150 -0.37 4.00 -10.02
N VAL A 151 -0.50 3.20 -11.05
CA VAL A 151 -1.19 1.90 -11.00
C VAL A 151 -0.18 0.80 -11.24
N ASP A 152 -0.06 -0.09 -10.28
CA ASP A 152 0.88 -1.20 -10.35
C ASP A 152 0.31 -2.48 -9.74
N ALA A 153 0.76 -3.63 -10.24
CA ALA A 153 0.44 -4.95 -9.71
C ALA A 153 1.69 -5.57 -9.08
N THR A 154 1.65 -5.77 -7.78
CA THR A 154 2.79 -6.28 -7.03
C THR A 154 2.74 -7.79 -6.90
N HIS A 155 3.87 -8.45 -7.10
CA HIS A 155 4.02 -9.87 -6.89
C HIS A 155 4.11 -10.20 -5.39
N VAL A 156 3.18 -11.04 -4.92
CA VAL A 156 3.16 -11.56 -3.54
C VAL A 156 3.18 -13.07 -3.57
N PRO A 157 4.35 -13.71 -3.30
CA PRO A 157 4.47 -15.17 -3.25
C PRO A 157 3.58 -15.76 -2.17
N LEU A 158 3.01 -16.93 -2.44
CA LEU A 158 2.23 -17.69 -1.47
C LEU A 158 3.10 -18.77 -0.84
N HIS A 159 2.93 -18.93 0.46
CA HIS A 159 3.55 -19.99 1.24
C HIS A 159 2.44 -20.87 1.81
N GLY A 160 2.35 -22.08 1.29
CA GLY A 160 1.28 -23.02 1.63
C GLY A 160 0.04 -22.93 0.73
N ASP A 161 -0.98 -23.66 1.09
CA ASP A 161 -2.23 -23.78 0.33
C ASP A 161 -3.21 -22.67 0.71
N GLN A 162 -3.19 -21.59 -0.03
CA GLN A 162 -4.04 -20.42 0.21
C GLN A 162 -5.17 -20.36 -0.83
N GLU A 163 -6.34 -19.93 -0.36
CA GLU A 163 -7.54 -19.82 -1.20
C GLU A 163 -7.27 -18.95 -2.44
N ARG A 164 -7.63 -19.47 -3.62
CA ARG A 164 -7.42 -18.82 -4.93
C ARG A 164 -5.96 -18.52 -5.26
N GLY A 165 -5.02 -19.27 -4.68
CA GLY A 165 -3.65 -19.29 -5.12
C GLY A 165 -3.54 -19.90 -6.50
N HIS A 166 -2.89 -19.21 -7.45
CA HIS A 166 -2.63 -19.71 -8.80
C HIS A 166 -1.16 -19.62 -9.15
N PHE A 167 -0.69 -20.58 -9.93
CA PHE A 167 0.66 -20.55 -10.47
C PHE A 167 0.77 -19.50 -11.57
N HIS A 168 1.79 -18.66 -11.48
CA HIS A 168 2.06 -17.62 -12.46
C HIS A 168 3.38 -17.89 -13.17
N ALA A 169 3.32 -18.25 -14.44
CA ALA A 169 4.49 -18.70 -15.21
C ALA A 169 5.62 -17.67 -15.30
N TYR A 170 5.33 -16.38 -15.32
CA TYR A 170 6.34 -15.34 -15.35
C TYR A 170 7.15 -15.25 -14.05
N TYR A 171 6.52 -15.48 -12.90
CA TYR A 171 7.16 -15.45 -11.58
C TYR A 171 7.61 -16.84 -11.10
N ASP A 172 7.25 -17.89 -11.84
CA ASP A 172 7.57 -19.30 -11.55
C ASP A 172 7.15 -19.74 -10.13
N ASN A 173 6.02 -19.24 -9.65
CA ASN A 173 5.46 -19.62 -8.34
C ASN A 173 3.95 -19.38 -8.22
N TYR A 174 3.37 -19.93 -7.15
CA TYR A 174 2.03 -19.57 -6.72
C TYR A 174 2.05 -18.21 -6.06
N CYS A 175 1.20 -17.29 -6.51
CA CYS A 175 1.19 -15.93 -6.00
C CYS A 175 -0.18 -15.25 -6.11
N TYR A 176 -0.34 -14.17 -5.35
CA TYR A 176 -1.30 -13.12 -5.64
C TYR A 176 -0.64 -11.97 -6.40
N LEU A 177 -1.46 -11.21 -7.12
CA LEU A 177 -1.06 -9.97 -7.79
C LEU A 177 -1.99 -8.82 -7.34
N PRO A 178 -1.89 -8.37 -6.08
CA PRO A 178 -2.65 -7.22 -5.64
C PRO A 178 -2.35 -6.01 -6.51
N LEU A 179 -3.41 -5.26 -6.82
CA LEU A 179 -3.35 -4.03 -7.59
C LEU A 179 -3.37 -2.84 -6.64
N TYR A 180 -2.35 -2.01 -6.73
CA TYR A 180 -2.24 -0.78 -5.96
C TYR A 180 -2.48 0.45 -6.84
N VAL A 181 -3.02 1.50 -6.22
CA VAL A 181 -3.06 2.84 -6.80
C VAL A 181 -2.48 3.82 -5.80
N PHE A 182 -1.43 4.50 -6.22
CA PHE A 182 -0.77 5.53 -5.43
C PHE A 182 -0.92 6.91 -6.06
N ALA A 183 -0.85 7.95 -5.22
CA ALA A 183 -0.62 9.33 -5.62
C ALA A 183 0.62 9.85 -4.88
N GLY A 184 1.78 9.83 -5.55
CA GLY A 184 3.06 10.04 -4.90
C GLY A 184 3.36 8.92 -3.89
N GLN A 185 3.38 9.25 -2.59
CA GLN A 185 3.60 8.27 -1.51
C GLN A 185 2.29 7.80 -0.86
N ASP A 186 1.16 8.39 -1.20
CA ASP A 186 -0.12 8.07 -0.60
C ASP A 186 -0.81 6.92 -1.34
N MET A 187 -1.06 5.82 -0.64
CA MET A 187 -1.85 4.71 -1.14
C MET A 187 -3.34 5.09 -1.12
N LEU A 188 -3.96 5.12 -2.29
CA LEU A 188 -5.39 5.43 -2.43
C LEU A 188 -6.27 4.19 -2.47
N ALA A 189 -5.73 3.10 -3.00
CA ALA A 189 -6.45 1.83 -3.07
C ALA A 189 -5.48 0.64 -3.17
N CYS A 190 -5.93 -0.49 -2.61
CA CYS A 190 -5.30 -1.79 -2.76
C CYS A 190 -6.40 -2.84 -3.00
N VAL A 191 -6.30 -3.61 -4.09
CA VAL A 191 -7.24 -4.67 -4.41
C VAL A 191 -6.51 -5.99 -4.50
N LEU A 192 -6.75 -6.89 -3.53
CA LEU A 192 -6.24 -8.25 -3.59
C LEU A 192 -6.84 -8.99 -4.78
N ARG A 193 -5.98 -9.59 -5.59
CA ARG A 193 -6.37 -10.33 -6.80
C ARG A 193 -5.61 -11.65 -6.92
N PRO A 194 -6.26 -12.71 -7.39
CA PRO A 194 -5.55 -13.91 -7.82
C PRO A 194 -4.68 -13.60 -9.05
N SER A 195 -3.65 -14.39 -9.26
CA SER A 195 -2.68 -14.19 -10.35
C SER A 195 -3.17 -14.69 -11.72
N ASP A 196 -4.29 -15.43 -11.78
CA ASP A 196 -4.91 -15.94 -13.02
C ASP A 196 -5.72 -14.88 -13.78
N ARG A 197 -5.86 -13.67 -13.26
CA ARG A 197 -6.65 -12.60 -13.85
C ARG A 197 -5.79 -11.49 -14.46
N ASP A 198 -6.13 -11.06 -15.68
CA ASP A 198 -5.49 -9.90 -16.30
C ASP A 198 -5.59 -8.68 -15.36
N PRO A 199 -4.45 -8.04 -15.00
CA PRO A 199 -4.45 -6.85 -14.15
C PRO A 199 -5.34 -5.73 -14.69
N ALA A 200 -5.45 -5.58 -16.00
CA ALA A 200 -6.30 -4.58 -16.62
C ALA A 200 -7.81 -4.81 -16.42
N SER A 201 -8.23 -6.00 -16.00
CA SER A 201 -9.65 -6.34 -15.85
C SER A 201 -10.38 -5.49 -14.81
N VAL A 202 -9.71 -5.12 -13.71
CA VAL A 202 -10.29 -4.36 -12.59
C VAL A 202 -9.90 -2.89 -12.58
N VAL A 203 -8.82 -2.50 -13.29
CA VAL A 203 -8.26 -1.15 -13.23
C VAL A 203 -9.26 -0.06 -13.59
N SER A 204 -10.04 -0.28 -14.63
CA SER A 204 -11.02 0.73 -15.08
C SER A 204 -12.10 1.00 -14.04
N ALA A 205 -12.60 -0.05 -13.35
CA ALA A 205 -13.59 0.10 -12.29
C ALA A 205 -13.00 0.83 -11.10
N LEU A 206 -11.76 0.47 -10.72
CA LEU A 206 -11.06 1.08 -9.62
C LEU A 206 -10.79 2.57 -9.88
N ILE A 207 -10.21 2.92 -11.03
CA ILE A 207 -9.96 4.32 -11.42
C ILE A 207 -11.26 5.13 -11.44
N LYS A 208 -12.34 4.59 -12.04
CA LYS A 208 -13.63 5.29 -12.05
C LYS A 208 -14.12 5.60 -10.64
N ARG A 209 -13.92 4.66 -9.69
CA ARG A 209 -14.29 4.87 -8.29
C ARG A 209 -13.47 5.98 -7.63
N LEU A 210 -12.16 6.05 -7.89
CA LEU A 210 -11.30 7.10 -7.36
C LEU A 210 -11.59 8.47 -8.00
N LEU A 211 -11.97 8.51 -9.28
CA LEU A 211 -12.28 9.76 -9.98
C LEU A 211 -13.47 10.50 -9.39
N VAL A 212 -14.48 9.79 -8.86
CA VAL A 212 -15.71 10.42 -8.34
C VAL A 212 -15.39 11.39 -7.20
N PRO A 213 -14.77 11.00 -6.09
CA PRO A 213 -14.43 11.92 -5.00
C PRO A 213 -13.37 12.95 -5.41
N LEU A 214 -12.37 12.58 -6.22
CA LEU A 214 -11.35 13.52 -6.71
C LEU A 214 -11.96 14.65 -7.56
N ARG A 215 -12.84 14.34 -8.50
CA ARG A 215 -13.50 15.35 -9.33
C ARG A 215 -14.46 16.22 -8.53
N ARG A 216 -15.10 15.66 -7.48
CA ARG A 216 -15.95 16.45 -6.57
C ARG A 216 -15.10 17.44 -5.77
N ALA A 217 -13.97 17.02 -5.23
CA ALA A 217 -13.10 17.87 -4.43
C ALA A 217 -12.30 18.87 -5.31
N TRP A 218 -11.79 18.39 -6.45
CA TRP A 218 -10.85 19.10 -7.32
C TRP A 218 -11.28 19.05 -8.80
N PRO A 219 -12.35 19.74 -9.19
CA PRO A 219 -12.93 19.61 -10.53
C PRO A 219 -12.03 20.09 -11.67
N LYS A 220 -11.03 20.93 -11.37
CA LYS A 220 -10.09 21.48 -12.36
C LYS A 220 -8.72 20.79 -12.38
N THR A 221 -8.47 19.84 -11.48
CA THR A 221 -7.21 19.11 -11.43
C THR A 221 -7.07 18.21 -12.65
N LYS A 222 -5.96 18.32 -13.34
CA LYS A 222 -5.60 17.39 -14.41
C LYS A 222 -5.16 16.07 -13.79
N ILE A 223 -5.88 15.00 -14.11
CA ILE A 223 -5.58 13.66 -13.60
C ILE A 223 -4.85 12.89 -14.70
N ILE A 224 -3.74 12.26 -14.31
CA ILE A 224 -2.88 11.45 -15.19
C ILE A 224 -2.78 10.05 -14.57
N VAL A 225 -3.11 9.01 -15.32
CA VAL A 225 -2.87 7.62 -14.93
C VAL A 225 -1.53 7.19 -15.51
N ARG A 226 -0.64 6.69 -14.65
CA ARG A 226 0.63 6.09 -15.05
C ARG A 226 0.62 4.61 -14.71
N ALA A 227 1.03 3.76 -15.67
CA ALA A 227 1.03 2.31 -15.49
C ALA A 227 2.05 1.65 -16.45
N ASP A 228 2.37 0.40 -16.19
CA ASP A 228 3.21 -0.42 -17.05
C ASP A 228 2.48 -0.93 -18.31
N SER A 229 3.17 -1.72 -19.13
CA SER A 229 2.62 -2.27 -20.36
C SER A 229 1.53 -3.32 -20.15
N GLY A 230 1.43 -3.91 -18.98
CA GLY A 230 0.37 -4.85 -18.60
C GLY A 230 -1.02 -4.22 -18.62
N PHE A 231 -1.08 -2.89 -18.44
CA PHE A 231 -2.33 -2.13 -18.46
C PHE A 231 -2.66 -1.52 -19.83
N CYS A 232 -1.79 -1.66 -20.83
CA CYS A 232 -2.02 -1.14 -22.18
C CYS A 232 -3.06 -1.99 -22.93
N ARG A 233 -4.32 -1.81 -22.61
CA ARG A 233 -5.46 -2.51 -23.22
C ARG A 233 -6.39 -1.49 -23.88
N PRO A 234 -6.92 -1.78 -25.09
CA PRO A 234 -7.78 -0.83 -25.82
C PRO A 234 -8.93 -0.29 -24.96
N ARG A 235 -9.60 -1.18 -24.22
CA ARG A 235 -10.72 -0.81 -23.34
C ARG A 235 -10.32 0.11 -22.19
N VAL A 236 -9.09 0.00 -21.67
CA VAL A 236 -8.57 0.88 -20.61
C VAL A 236 -8.32 2.26 -21.18
N LEU A 237 -7.61 2.35 -22.32
CA LEU A 237 -7.30 3.61 -23.00
C LEU A 237 -8.58 4.38 -23.37
N GLN A 238 -9.53 3.71 -24.03
CA GLN A 238 -10.83 4.30 -24.40
C GLN A 238 -11.60 4.86 -23.20
N ARG A 239 -11.58 4.13 -22.06
CA ARG A 239 -12.28 4.58 -20.84
C ARG A 239 -11.61 5.79 -20.23
N LEU A 240 -10.28 5.81 -20.11
CA LEU A 240 -9.54 6.96 -19.62
C LEU A 240 -9.82 8.20 -20.46
N GLU A 241 -9.76 8.08 -21.80
CA GLU A 241 -10.08 9.14 -22.73
C GLU A 241 -11.51 9.66 -22.57
N ARG A 242 -12.48 8.75 -22.47
CA ARG A 242 -13.89 9.10 -22.24
C ARG A 242 -14.11 9.86 -20.93
N TRP A 243 -13.30 9.57 -19.91
CA TRP A 243 -13.37 10.26 -18.63
C TRP A 243 -12.54 11.54 -18.56
N GLY A 244 -11.90 11.94 -19.66
CA GLY A 244 -11.01 13.11 -19.68
C GLY A 244 -9.80 12.95 -18.78
N VAL A 245 -9.27 11.75 -18.69
CA VAL A 245 -8.06 11.41 -17.91
C VAL A 245 -6.91 11.22 -18.88
N SER A 246 -5.82 11.97 -18.68
CA SER A 246 -4.57 11.75 -19.38
C SER A 246 -3.89 10.47 -18.89
N TYR A 247 -3.02 9.88 -19.70
CA TYR A 247 -2.30 8.68 -19.27
C TYR A 247 -0.88 8.61 -19.84
N ILE A 248 -0.02 7.91 -19.10
CA ILE A 248 1.32 7.49 -19.50
C ILE A 248 1.39 5.99 -19.22
N ILE A 249 1.13 5.18 -20.22
CA ILE A 249 1.07 3.73 -20.08
C ILE A 249 2.14 3.10 -20.95
N GLY A 250 2.94 2.21 -20.37
CA GLY A 250 3.96 1.46 -21.09
C GLY A 250 3.36 0.74 -22.30
N LEU A 251 4.12 0.63 -23.39
CA LEU A 251 3.72 -0.11 -24.57
C LEU A 251 4.72 -1.25 -24.80
N GLN A 252 4.20 -2.46 -24.94
CA GLN A 252 5.06 -3.62 -25.19
C GLN A 252 5.69 -3.52 -26.58
N LYS A 253 7.01 -3.68 -26.65
CA LYS A 253 7.78 -3.65 -27.90
C LYS A 253 7.26 -4.70 -28.88
N ASN A 254 7.26 -4.33 -30.17
CA ASN A 254 6.94 -5.21 -31.29
C ASN A 254 7.70 -4.74 -32.53
N SER A 255 7.71 -5.57 -33.60
CA SER A 255 8.46 -5.26 -34.83
C SER A 255 8.13 -3.90 -35.42
N ARG A 256 6.85 -3.52 -35.50
CA ARG A 256 6.43 -2.22 -36.06
C ARG A 256 6.93 -1.04 -35.25
N LEU A 257 6.93 -1.15 -33.91
CA LEU A 257 7.48 -0.09 -33.06
C LEU A 257 9.00 0.00 -33.19
N ASN A 258 9.67 -1.15 -33.30
CA ASN A 258 11.12 -1.18 -33.53
C ASN A 258 11.49 -0.55 -34.87
N GLU A 259 10.71 -0.81 -35.95
CA GLU A 259 10.89 -0.17 -37.26
C GLU A 259 10.79 1.37 -37.18
N GLN A 260 9.85 1.89 -36.39
CA GLN A 260 9.66 3.35 -36.22
C GLN A 260 10.86 4.04 -35.56
N VAL A 261 11.62 3.33 -34.76
CA VAL A 261 12.75 3.90 -33.99
C VAL A 261 14.13 3.46 -34.52
N ALA A 262 14.18 2.57 -35.50
CA ALA A 262 15.42 1.95 -35.97
C ALA A 262 16.48 2.96 -36.40
N LEU A 263 16.10 3.99 -37.17
CA LEU A 263 17.02 5.04 -37.61
C LEU A 263 17.56 5.87 -36.43
N ALA A 264 16.68 6.16 -35.46
CA ALA A 264 17.10 6.89 -34.27
C ALA A 264 18.01 6.05 -33.36
N GLU A 265 17.79 4.75 -33.30
CA GLU A 265 18.68 3.83 -32.58
C GLU A 265 20.07 3.77 -33.22
N LEU A 266 20.16 3.72 -34.55
CA LEU A 266 21.44 3.77 -35.26
C LEU A 266 22.18 5.10 -35.01
N ALA A 267 21.51 6.22 -35.14
CA ALA A 267 22.11 7.53 -34.87
C ALA A 267 22.58 7.67 -33.41
N LEU A 268 21.85 7.08 -32.47
CA LEU A 268 22.23 7.08 -31.06
C LEU A 268 23.45 6.21 -30.79
N ALA A 269 23.56 5.06 -31.46
CA ALA A 269 24.73 4.19 -31.40
C ALA A 269 25.99 4.89 -31.94
N GLU A 270 25.88 5.61 -33.07
CA GLU A 270 26.99 6.41 -33.62
C GLU A 270 27.44 7.50 -32.64
N GLN A 271 26.49 8.20 -32.02
CA GLN A 271 26.80 9.21 -31.00
C GLN A 271 27.50 8.59 -29.78
N TYR A 272 27.11 7.39 -29.37
CA TYR A 272 27.78 6.69 -28.28
C TYR A 272 29.22 6.32 -28.64
N VAL A 273 29.46 5.80 -29.85
CA VAL A 273 30.81 5.49 -30.33
C VAL A 273 31.69 6.74 -30.35
N ALA A 274 31.16 7.87 -30.77
CA ALA A 274 31.90 9.13 -30.82
C ALA A 274 32.20 9.74 -29.46
N ARG A 275 31.27 9.62 -28.50
CA ARG A 275 31.35 10.32 -27.21
C ARG A 275 31.79 9.43 -26.05
N GLN A 276 31.68 8.10 -26.17
CA GLN A 276 31.95 7.09 -25.14
C GLN A 276 31.23 7.36 -23.80
N THR A 277 30.08 8.00 -23.86
CA THR A 277 29.22 8.32 -22.71
C THR A 277 27.78 7.98 -23.03
N LYS A 278 27.02 7.56 -22.02
CA LYS A 278 25.60 7.21 -22.16
C LYS A 278 24.84 8.26 -22.95
N GLN A 279 24.23 7.85 -24.02
CA GLN A 279 23.40 8.68 -24.87
C GLN A 279 21.93 8.38 -24.67
N ARG A 280 21.10 9.40 -24.71
CA ARG A 280 19.64 9.29 -24.60
C ARG A 280 18.98 10.18 -25.63
N MET A 281 17.95 9.64 -26.27
CA MET A 281 17.12 10.36 -27.24
C MET A 281 15.65 10.06 -27.01
N PHE A 282 14.78 11.02 -27.29
CA PHE A 282 13.34 10.82 -27.31
C PHE A 282 12.83 10.99 -28.73
N GLY A 283 12.00 10.03 -29.16
CA GLY A 283 11.25 10.07 -30.39
C GLY A 283 9.76 10.17 -30.12
N GLU A 284 9.02 10.76 -31.04
CA GLU A 284 7.56 10.88 -30.96
C GLU A 284 6.94 10.52 -32.30
N PHE A 285 5.88 9.70 -32.27
CA PHE A 285 5.15 9.29 -33.46
C PHE A 285 3.73 8.85 -33.08
N GLU A 286 2.87 8.77 -34.09
CA GLU A 286 1.52 8.21 -33.95
C GLU A 286 1.57 6.70 -34.25
N TYR A 287 0.86 5.91 -33.45
CA TYR A 287 0.81 4.47 -33.59
C TYR A 287 -0.57 3.93 -33.27
N ALA A 288 -1.02 2.93 -34.04
CA ALA A 288 -2.18 2.11 -33.73
C ALA A 288 -1.82 0.63 -33.77
N ALA A 289 -2.03 -0.06 -32.64
CA ALA A 289 -2.03 -1.50 -32.65
C ALA A 289 -3.28 -2.02 -33.42
N ARG A 290 -3.19 -3.25 -33.95
CA ARG A 290 -4.27 -3.83 -34.78
C ARG A 290 -5.64 -3.86 -34.10
N THR A 291 -5.67 -3.90 -32.75
CA THR A 291 -6.91 -3.94 -31.95
C THR A 291 -7.35 -2.57 -31.45
N TRP A 292 -6.64 -1.50 -31.78
CA TRP A 292 -6.97 -0.16 -31.35
C TRP A 292 -8.00 0.47 -32.30
N ASP A 293 -8.81 1.33 -31.76
CA ASP A 293 -9.86 2.07 -32.46
C ASP A 293 -9.35 3.30 -33.21
N LYS A 294 -8.16 3.79 -32.84
CA LYS A 294 -7.50 4.96 -33.42
C LYS A 294 -6.00 4.96 -33.13
N GLU A 295 -5.29 5.79 -33.86
CA GLU A 295 -3.89 6.11 -33.55
C GLU A 295 -3.78 6.91 -32.26
N ARG A 296 -2.67 6.71 -31.56
CA ARG A 296 -2.33 7.39 -30.33
C ARG A 296 -0.87 7.80 -30.34
N ARG A 297 -0.61 8.94 -29.75
CA ARG A 297 0.73 9.47 -29.55
C ARG A 297 1.57 8.50 -28.74
N VAL A 298 2.73 8.14 -29.26
CA VAL A 298 3.74 7.30 -28.60
C VAL A 298 5.03 8.10 -28.45
N ILE A 299 5.62 8.04 -27.27
CA ILE A 299 6.94 8.60 -27.00
C ILE A 299 7.88 7.43 -26.76
N ALA A 300 8.90 7.31 -27.60
CA ALA A 300 9.98 6.36 -27.44
C ALA A 300 11.15 7.01 -26.67
N ARG A 301 11.63 6.33 -25.64
CA ARG A 301 12.89 6.67 -25.00
C ARG A 301 13.94 5.66 -25.42
N LEU A 302 14.92 6.14 -26.12
CA LEU A 302 16.06 5.37 -26.62
C LEU A 302 17.27 5.67 -25.75
N GLU A 303 17.97 4.64 -25.34
CA GLU A 303 19.19 4.76 -24.52
C GLU A 303 20.25 3.81 -25.08
N HIS A 304 21.49 4.29 -25.17
CA HIS A 304 22.64 3.48 -25.60
C HIS A 304 23.83 3.76 -24.68
N GLY A 305 24.50 2.68 -24.22
CA GLY A 305 25.57 2.72 -23.25
C GLY A 305 25.13 2.23 -21.86
N GLU A 306 26.12 1.92 -21.00
CA GLU A 306 25.92 1.51 -19.60
C GLU A 306 25.45 2.65 -18.68
#